data_9b9ed2198a73d2416a5f059232f80615
#
_entry.id   9b9ed2198a73d2416a5f059232f80615
#
_cell.length_a   1.000
_cell.length_b   1.000
_cell.length_c   1.000
_cell.angle_alpha   90.00
_cell.angle_beta   90.00
_cell.angle_gamma   90.00
#
_symmetry.space_group_name_H-M   'P 1'
#
loop_
_entity.id
_entity.type
_entity.pdbx_description
1 polymer ?
#
loop_
_entity_poly.entity_id
_entity_poly.type
_entity_poly.pdbx_seq_one_letter_code
_entity_poly.pdbx_strand_id
1 'polypeptide(L)'
;MSTHTSSEKSNKKMHGHNFLLFTTVLFTIATLVVGALVFRFYMEDFRKSGEVTEYDKYYVMITDNYKADFWQSVYKGAFEAAKEQDTYIDLLGENLDRQYSCEELMKIAIASKVDGIIVYANESDEMTNLINEATQEGIPVVTLYGDNTHSGRISFVGVGSYNIGREYGRQVFNIIKEKRREDFKDSEKMKQRKSMEVTVLVNTDAQDSGQNIIISALQETLSQENATNSEFNISVVPVDNKNAFSVEESIRDIFLNEKIPDVIICLNELNTVCAYQAVVDFNKVGDVSILGYYDSESIVSAIDKGIVYATISIDTAQMGQYCVEALSDYHEFGTTSQYFTADVTLINGSNVADFLKKEEIDE
;
A
#
# COMPACT_ATOMS: atom_id res chain seq x y z
N MET A 1 -37.39 -53.80 -83.32
CA MET A 1 -37.92 -52.54 -82.79
C MET A 1 -37.84 -52.60 -81.27
N SER A 2 -36.83 -52.07 -80.67
CA SER A 2 -36.74 -51.63 -79.24
C SER A 2 -35.29 -51.57 -78.79
N THR A 3 -34.60 -50.48 -79.07
CA THR A 3 -33.28 -50.19 -78.49
C THR A 3 -33.01 -48.66 -78.39
N HIS A 4 -33.97 -47.87 -77.85
CA HIS A 4 -33.73 -46.42 -77.73
C HIS A 4 -34.13 -45.79 -76.42
N THR A 5 -34.40 -46.54 -75.34
CA THR A 5 -34.90 -45.98 -74.09
C THR A 5 -33.97 -46.07 -72.90
N SER A 6 -32.77 -46.66 -72.98
CA SER A 6 -31.87 -46.87 -71.85
C SER A 6 -30.76 -45.82 -71.73
N SER A 7 -30.40 -45.06 -72.77
CA SER A 7 -29.34 -44.10 -72.81
C SER A 7 -29.71 -42.73 -72.19
N GLU A 8 -30.97 -42.30 -72.31
CA GLU A 8 -31.42 -41.00 -71.77
C GLU A 8 -31.59 -40.94 -70.25
N LYS A 9 -31.91 -42.09 -69.60
CA LYS A 9 -32.02 -42.17 -68.15
C LYS A 9 -30.67 -42.12 -67.41
N SER A 10 -29.61 -42.63 -68.02
CA SER A 10 -28.26 -42.63 -67.45
C SER A 10 -27.64 -41.21 -67.44
N ASN A 11 -27.83 -40.45 -68.55
CA ASN A 11 -27.26 -39.09 -68.65
C ASN A 11 -27.96 -38.08 -67.70
N LYS A 12 -29.26 -38.20 -67.45
CA LYS A 12 -29.99 -37.35 -66.48
C LYS A 12 -29.60 -37.62 -65.03
N LYS A 13 -29.23 -38.85 -64.65
CA LYS A 13 -28.79 -39.22 -63.33
C LYS A 13 -27.37 -38.72 -63.08
N MET A 14 -26.50 -38.72 -64.08
CA MET A 14 -25.11 -38.23 -63.99
C MET A 14 -25.03 -36.68 -63.89
N HIS A 15 -25.92 -35.96 -64.60
CA HIS A 15 -26.03 -34.50 -64.47
C HIS A 15 -26.60 -34.08 -63.12
N GLY A 16 -27.56 -34.82 -62.54
CA GLY A 16 -28.09 -34.50 -61.20
C GLY A 16 -27.06 -34.73 -60.10
N HIS A 17 -26.22 -35.75 -60.19
CA HIS A 17 -25.18 -36.06 -59.22
C HIS A 17 -24.02 -34.99 -59.26
N ASN A 18 -23.59 -34.60 -60.45
CA ASN A 18 -22.59 -33.57 -60.65
C ASN A 18 -23.10 -32.17 -60.19
N PHE A 19 -24.41 -31.88 -60.42
CA PHE A 19 -25.05 -30.68 -59.95
C PHE A 19 -25.10 -30.63 -58.38
N LEU A 20 -25.44 -31.76 -57.75
CA LEU A 20 -25.47 -31.89 -56.30
C LEU A 20 -24.08 -31.74 -55.71
N LEU A 21 -23.05 -32.33 -56.31
CA LEU A 21 -21.63 -32.14 -55.90
C LEU A 21 -21.18 -30.72 -56.09
N PHE A 22 -21.54 -30.08 -57.15
CA PHE A 22 -21.17 -28.68 -57.39
C PHE A 22 -21.83 -27.74 -56.37
N THR A 23 -23.12 -27.93 -56.03
CA THR A 23 -23.83 -27.14 -55.04
C THR A 23 -23.27 -27.35 -53.61
N THR A 24 -22.89 -28.60 -53.26
CA THR A 24 -22.26 -28.86 -51.93
C THR A 24 -20.89 -28.22 -51.81
N VAL A 25 -20.05 -28.29 -52.86
CA VAL A 25 -18.74 -27.63 -52.88
C VAL A 25 -18.89 -26.10 -52.81
N LEU A 26 -19.85 -25.52 -53.56
CA LEU A 26 -20.12 -24.10 -53.51
C LEU A 26 -20.58 -23.64 -52.11
N PHE A 27 -21.44 -24.44 -51.47
CA PHE A 27 -21.92 -24.17 -50.10
C PHE A 27 -20.81 -24.27 -49.07
N THR A 28 -19.91 -25.26 -49.17
CA THR A 28 -18.76 -25.37 -48.26
C THR A 28 -17.77 -24.22 -48.44
N ILE A 29 -17.52 -23.77 -49.68
CA ILE A 29 -16.70 -22.60 -49.93
C ILE A 29 -17.35 -21.31 -49.35
N ALA A 30 -18.67 -21.16 -49.57
CA ALA A 30 -19.39 -20.00 -48.98
C ALA A 30 -19.38 -19.99 -47.47
N THR A 31 -19.53 -21.13 -46.79
CA THR A 31 -19.42 -21.22 -45.32
C THR A 31 -18.02 -20.95 -44.82
N LEU A 32 -16.96 -21.39 -45.52
CA LEU A 32 -15.58 -21.07 -45.19
C LEU A 32 -15.26 -19.56 -45.35
N VAL A 33 -15.77 -18.96 -46.44
CA VAL A 33 -15.59 -17.50 -46.66
C VAL A 33 -16.34 -16.69 -45.59
N VAL A 34 -17.59 -17.06 -45.28
CA VAL A 34 -18.34 -16.39 -44.20
C VAL A 34 -17.65 -16.59 -42.83
N GLY A 35 -17.18 -17.79 -42.54
CA GLY A 35 -16.40 -18.08 -41.33
C GLY A 35 -15.14 -17.26 -41.25
N ALA A 36 -14.40 -17.11 -42.34
CA ALA A 36 -13.19 -16.28 -42.40
C ALA A 36 -13.51 -14.79 -42.23
N LEU A 37 -14.62 -14.30 -42.81
CA LEU A 37 -15.07 -12.92 -42.65
C LEU A 37 -15.53 -12.62 -41.21
N VAL A 38 -16.27 -13.52 -40.58
CA VAL A 38 -16.70 -13.43 -39.20
C VAL A 38 -15.48 -13.46 -38.27
N PHE A 39 -14.54 -14.39 -38.51
CA PHE A 39 -13.28 -14.45 -37.73
C PHE A 39 -12.45 -13.16 -37.87
N ARG A 40 -12.35 -12.64 -39.09
CA ARG A 40 -11.66 -11.38 -39.32
C ARG A 40 -12.34 -10.20 -38.63
N PHE A 41 -13.67 -10.14 -38.67
CA PHE A 41 -14.45 -9.12 -37.96
C PHE A 41 -14.28 -9.19 -36.44
N TYR A 42 -14.34 -10.42 -35.88
CA TYR A 42 -14.05 -10.65 -34.46
C TYR A 42 -12.60 -10.30 -34.09
N MET A 43 -11.64 -10.62 -34.94
CA MET A 43 -10.22 -10.26 -34.71
C MET A 43 -9.96 -8.77 -34.85
N GLU A 44 -10.66 -8.06 -35.75
CA GLU A 44 -10.59 -6.59 -35.83
C GLU A 44 -11.27 -5.91 -34.64
N ASP A 45 -12.36 -6.46 -34.13
CA ASP A 45 -13.04 -5.95 -32.93
C ASP A 45 -12.21 -6.24 -31.67
N PHE A 46 -11.58 -7.42 -31.60
CA PHE A 46 -10.62 -7.77 -30.54
C PHE A 46 -9.35 -6.92 -30.58
N ARG A 47 -8.88 -6.54 -31.77
CA ARG A 47 -7.76 -5.57 -31.93
C ARG A 47 -8.17 -4.14 -31.56
N LYS A 48 -9.42 -3.75 -31.77
CA LYS A 48 -9.93 -2.43 -31.40
C LYS A 48 -10.32 -2.30 -29.93
N SER A 49 -10.69 -3.42 -29.29
CA SER A 49 -10.99 -3.48 -27.86
C SER A 49 -9.76 -3.76 -26.99
N GLY A 50 -8.63 -4.12 -27.57
CA GLY A 50 -7.32 -4.22 -26.93
C GLY A 50 -6.36 -3.35 -27.72
N GLU A 51 -6.24 -2.07 -27.38
CA GLU A 51 -4.96 -1.42 -27.50
C GLU A 51 -4.02 -2.26 -26.62
N VAL A 52 -3.26 -3.16 -27.24
CA VAL A 52 -2.10 -3.76 -26.60
C VAL A 52 -1.15 -2.59 -26.43
N THR A 53 -1.24 -1.93 -25.29
CA THR A 53 -0.24 -0.96 -24.88
C THR A 53 1.03 -1.76 -24.72
N GLU A 54 1.96 -1.63 -25.67
CA GLU A 54 3.27 -2.26 -25.59
C GLU A 54 4.08 -1.38 -24.64
N TYR A 55 4.30 -1.88 -23.42
CA TYR A 55 5.11 -1.19 -22.44
C TYR A 55 6.58 -1.58 -22.64
N ASP A 56 7.49 -0.61 -22.53
CA ASP A 56 8.92 -0.84 -22.64
C ASP A 56 9.49 -1.62 -21.44
N LYS A 57 8.87 -1.48 -20.27
CA LYS A 57 9.31 -2.11 -19.01
C LYS A 57 8.14 -2.64 -18.19
N TYR A 58 8.44 -3.66 -17.40
CA TYR A 58 7.52 -4.28 -16.47
C TYR A 58 8.10 -4.28 -15.06
N TYR A 59 7.51 -3.47 -14.18
CA TYR A 59 7.85 -3.42 -12.77
C TYR A 59 6.80 -4.14 -11.93
N VAL A 60 7.19 -4.60 -10.75
CA VAL A 60 6.27 -5.14 -9.76
C VAL A 60 6.42 -4.42 -8.43
N MET A 61 5.30 -4.19 -7.76
CA MET A 61 5.24 -3.70 -6.40
C MET A 61 4.77 -4.82 -5.47
N ILE A 62 5.53 -5.08 -4.41
CA ILE A 62 5.31 -6.15 -3.43
C ILE A 62 5.10 -5.51 -2.06
N THR A 63 3.96 -5.81 -1.41
CA THR A 63 3.60 -5.30 -0.09
C THR A 63 3.12 -6.43 0.82
N ASP A 64 3.13 -6.21 2.12
CA ASP A 64 2.62 -7.16 3.11
C ASP A 64 1.07 -7.25 3.11
N ASN A 65 0.41 -6.14 2.77
CA ASN A 65 -1.05 -6.06 2.73
C ASN A 65 -1.55 -5.14 1.60
N TYR A 66 -1.58 -5.64 0.39
CA TYR A 66 -2.03 -4.88 -0.78
C TYR A 66 -3.46 -4.32 -0.69
N LYS A 67 -4.28 -4.80 0.26
CA LYS A 67 -5.67 -4.32 0.45
C LYS A 67 -5.78 -3.09 1.36
N ALA A 68 -4.73 -2.75 2.10
CA ALA A 68 -4.74 -1.57 2.94
C ALA A 68 -4.74 -0.28 2.09
N ASP A 69 -5.52 0.71 2.51
CA ASP A 69 -5.67 1.99 1.80
C ASP A 69 -4.33 2.69 1.60
N PHE A 70 -3.44 2.59 2.59
CA PHE A 70 -2.06 3.08 2.49
C PHE A 70 -1.34 2.51 1.25
N TRP A 71 -1.32 1.18 1.08
CA TRP A 71 -0.63 0.53 -0.03
C TRP A 71 -1.30 0.77 -1.37
N GLN A 72 -2.63 0.83 -1.40
CA GLN A 72 -3.39 1.18 -2.61
C GLN A 72 -3.07 2.61 -3.06
N SER A 73 -2.94 3.54 -2.13
CA SER A 73 -2.60 4.93 -2.43
C SER A 73 -1.15 5.06 -2.94
N VAL A 74 -0.19 4.35 -2.35
CA VAL A 74 1.20 4.30 -2.85
C VAL A 74 1.24 3.69 -4.25
N TYR A 75 0.52 2.57 -4.47
CA TYR A 75 0.44 1.95 -5.79
C TYR A 75 -0.17 2.88 -6.84
N LYS A 76 -1.22 3.63 -6.50
CA LYS A 76 -1.81 4.63 -7.40
C LYS A 76 -0.77 5.67 -7.85
N GLY A 77 0.03 6.19 -6.92
CA GLY A 77 1.12 7.12 -7.23
C GLY A 77 2.19 6.51 -8.14
N ALA A 78 2.58 5.25 -7.87
CA ALA A 78 3.51 4.51 -8.70
C ALA A 78 2.94 4.23 -10.11
N PHE A 79 1.66 3.87 -10.19
CA PHE A 79 0.97 3.59 -11.44
C PHE A 79 0.90 4.81 -12.35
N GLU A 80 0.54 5.98 -11.82
CA GLU A 80 0.50 7.22 -12.60
C GLU A 80 1.90 7.62 -13.09
N ALA A 81 2.92 7.52 -12.24
CA ALA A 81 4.30 7.80 -12.63
C ALA A 81 4.83 6.82 -13.69
N ALA A 82 4.53 5.53 -13.57
CA ALA A 82 4.93 4.51 -14.53
C ALA A 82 4.28 4.73 -15.90
N LYS A 83 3.00 5.12 -15.92
CA LYS A 83 2.25 5.42 -17.14
C LYS A 83 2.87 6.57 -17.94
N GLU A 84 3.42 7.58 -17.27
CA GLU A 84 4.11 8.70 -17.95
C GLU A 84 5.42 8.27 -18.63
N GLN A 85 5.93 7.09 -18.30
CA GLN A 85 7.21 6.55 -18.75
C GLN A 85 7.06 5.28 -19.61
N ASP A 86 5.89 5.03 -20.18
CA ASP A 86 5.59 3.82 -20.97
C ASP A 86 5.95 2.51 -20.23
N THR A 87 5.81 2.52 -18.91
CA THR A 87 6.13 1.40 -18.02
C THR A 87 4.86 0.83 -17.42
N TYR A 88 4.73 -0.49 -17.42
CA TYR A 88 3.67 -1.17 -16.68
C TYR A 88 4.15 -1.52 -15.28
N ILE A 89 3.33 -1.25 -14.28
CA ILE A 89 3.57 -1.68 -12.90
C ILE A 89 2.41 -2.55 -12.41
N ASP A 90 2.72 -3.68 -11.79
CA ASP A 90 1.75 -4.64 -11.24
C ASP A 90 1.86 -4.66 -9.72
N LEU A 91 0.72 -4.59 -9.02
CA LEU A 91 0.65 -4.86 -7.59
C LEU A 91 0.62 -6.38 -7.39
N LEU A 92 1.81 -6.96 -7.28
CA LEU A 92 1.98 -8.41 -7.29
C LEU A 92 1.33 -9.02 -6.05
N GLY A 93 0.47 -10.00 -6.26
CA GLY A 93 -0.31 -10.67 -5.20
C GLY A 93 -1.79 -10.34 -5.25
N GLU A 94 -2.20 -9.20 -5.81
CA GLU A 94 -3.61 -8.79 -5.87
C GLU A 94 -4.49 -9.82 -6.64
N ASN A 95 -3.98 -10.31 -7.76
CA ASN A 95 -4.69 -11.22 -8.66
C ASN A 95 -4.30 -12.70 -8.48
N LEU A 96 -3.60 -13.04 -7.40
CA LEU A 96 -3.21 -14.43 -7.10
C LEU A 96 -4.29 -15.15 -6.30
N ASP A 97 -4.30 -16.47 -6.37
CA ASP A 97 -5.34 -17.34 -5.80
C ASP A 97 -5.32 -17.43 -4.26
N ARG A 98 -4.20 -17.06 -3.65
CA ARG A 98 -4.01 -17.01 -2.19
C ARG A 98 -3.14 -15.82 -1.80
N GLN A 99 -3.11 -15.52 -0.52
CA GLN A 99 -2.16 -14.57 0.04
C GLN A 99 -0.77 -15.21 0.13
N TYR A 100 0.23 -14.50 -0.37
CA TYR A 100 1.64 -14.87 -0.36
C TYR A 100 2.42 -13.91 0.53
N SER A 101 3.53 -14.37 1.12
CA SER A 101 4.46 -13.48 1.83
C SER A 101 5.28 -12.64 0.85
N CYS A 102 5.90 -11.55 1.33
CA CYS A 102 6.79 -10.73 0.50
C CYS A 102 7.95 -11.57 -0.08
N GLU A 103 8.48 -12.52 0.69
CA GLU A 103 9.55 -13.42 0.24
C GLU A 103 9.09 -14.40 -0.85
N GLU A 104 7.86 -14.92 -0.75
CA GLU A 104 7.27 -15.76 -1.82
C GLU A 104 7.05 -14.94 -3.10
N LEU A 105 6.55 -13.70 -2.97
CA LEU A 105 6.34 -12.79 -4.11
C LEU A 105 7.66 -12.36 -4.74
N MET A 106 8.71 -12.11 -3.95
CA MET A 106 10.07 -11.86 -4.46
C MET A 106 10.57 -13.01 -5.34
N LYS A 107 10.39 -14.26 -4.91
CA LYS A 107 10.75 -15.47 -5.71
C LYS A 107 9.99 -15.51 -7.03
N ILE A 108 8.70 -15.16 -7.03
CA ILE A 108 7.87 -15.08 -8.25
C ILE A 108 8.39 -13.99 -9.18
N ALA A 109 8.68 -12.80 -8.67
CA ALA A 109 9.17 -11.67 -9.44
C ALA A 109 10.53 -11.98 -10.11
N ILE A 110 11.47 -12.55 -9.35
CA ILE A 110 12.79 -12.97 -9.87
C ILE A 110 12.61 -14.02 -10.98
N ALA A 111 11.82 -15.07 -10.74
CA ALA A 111 11.56 -16.12 -11.72
C ALA A 111 10.88 -15.59 -13.00
N SER A 112 10.06 -14.56 -12.87
CA SER A 112 9.35 -13.88 -13.98
C SER A 112 10.26 -12.93 -14.77
N LYS A 113 11.47 -12.66 -14.29
CA LYS A 113 12.46 -11.77 -14.92
C LYS A 113 11.88 -10.38 -15.23
N VAL A 114 11.26 -9.78 -14.23
CA VAL A 114 10.73 -8.42 -14.32
C VAL A 114 11.87 -7.41 -14.49
N ASP A 115 11.57 -6.23 -15.03
CA ASP A 115 12.57 -5.18 -15.24
C ASP A 115 12.90 -4.40 -13.97
N GLY A 116 12.09 -4.50 -12.92
CA GLY A 116 12.35 -3.84 -11.64
C GLY A 116 11.40 -4.30 -10.55
N ILE A 117 11.88 -4.29 -9.31
CA ILE A 117 11.12 -4.69 -8.13
C ILE A 117 11.06 -3.55 -7.12
N ILE A 118 9.87 -3.20 -6.68
CA ILE A 118 9.59 -2.33 -5.53
C ILE A 118 9.07 -3.24 -4.42
N VAL A 119 9.72 -3.28 -3.25
CA VAL A 119 9.35 -4.22 -2.20
C VAL A 119 9.32 -3.59 -0.82
N TYR A 120 8.24 -3.84 -0.06
CA TYR A 120 8.24 -3.67 1.39
C TYR A 120 9.18 -4.70 2.01
N ALA A 121 10.37 -4.25 2.40
CA ALA A 121 11.43 -5.13 2.89
C ALA A 121 11.51 -5.13 4.41
N ASN A 122 12.05 -6.20 4.96
CA ASN A 122 12.49 -6.34 6.34
C ASN A 122 14.00 -6.65 6.40
N GLU A 123 14.61 -6.58 7.57
CA GLU A 123 16.05 -6.84 7.75
C GLU A 123 16.38 -8.34 7.92
N SER A 124 15.50 -9.27 7.50
CA SER A 124 15.76 -10.70 7.59
C SER A 124 16.85 -11.15 6.62
N ASP A 125 17.59 -12.20 6.98
CA ASP A 125 18.58 -12.82 6.10
C ASP A 125 17.93 -13.37 4.81
N GLU A 126 16.69 -13.85 4.87
CA GLU A 126 15.96 -14.36 3.70
C GLU A 126 15.67 -13.23 2.72
N MET A 127 15.15 -12.08 3.18
CA MET A 127 14.91 -10.91 2.32
C MET A 127 16.23 -10.37 1.77
N THR A 128 17.29 -10.30 2.57
CA THR A 128 18.63 -9.89 2.11
C THR A 128 19.11 -10.76 0.95
N ASN A 129 18.98 -12.09 1.09
CA ASN A 129 19.42 -13.03 0.06
C ASN A 129 18.60 -12.89 -1.23
N LEU A 130 17.27 -12.70 -1.13
CA LEU A 130 16.38 -12.53 -2.29
C LEU A 130 16.67 -11.23 -3.04
N ILE A 131 16.89 -10.11 -2.34
CA ILE A 131 17.28 -8.85 -2.97
C ILE A 131 18.63 -9.00 -3.69
N ASN A 132 19.60 -9.68 -3.06
CA ASN A 132 20.90 -9.91 -3.67
C ASN A 132 20.81 -10.85 -4.89
N GLU A 133 19.95 -11.87 -4.85
CA GLU A 133 19.66 -12.75 -6.00
C GLU A 133 19.08 -11.96 -7.17
N ALA A 134 18.05 -11.13 -6.93
CA ALA A 134 17.48 -10.26 -7.96
C ALA A 134 18.55 -9.36 -8.60
N THR A 135 19.37 -8.71 -7.76
CA THR A 135 20.44 -7.82 -8.24
C THR A 135 21.51 -8.55 -9.06
N GLN A 136 21.86 -9.79 -8.68
CA GLN A 136 22.81 -10.63 -9.44
C GLN A 136 22.24 -11.07 -10.80
N GLU A 137 20.92 -11.22 -10.89
CA GLU A 137 20.23 -11.48 -12.16
C GLU A 137 20.00 -10.21 -13.00
N GLY A 138 20.43 -9.05 -12.51
CA GLY A 138 20.33 -7.77 -13.21
C GLY A 138 18.97 -7.07 -13.00
N ILE A 139 18.18 -7.50 -12.04
CA ILE A 139 16.90 -6.90 -11.68
C ILE A 139 17.13 -5.87 -10.56
N PRO A 140 16.99 -4.56 -10.82
CA PRO A 140 17.11 -3.54 -9.79
C PRO A 140 15.99 -3.64 -8.77
N VAL A 141 16.35 -3.45 -7.48
CA VAL A 141 15.40 -3.52 -6.36
C VAL A 141 15.39 -2.21 -5.61
N VAL A 142 14.22 -1.62 -5.46
CA VAL A 142 13.93 -0.49 -4.58
C VAL A 142 13.19 -1.01 -3.35
N THR A 143 13.72 -0.73 -2.16
CA THR A 143 13.01 -1.02 -0.91
C THR A 143 12.08 0.15 -0.58
N LEU A 144 10.86 -0.16 -0.12
CA LEU A 144 9.80 0.80 0.12
C LEU A 144 9.28 0.69 1.54
N TYR A 145 9.25 1.80 2.28
CA TYR A 145 8.74 1.96 3.63
C TYR A 145 9.54 1.18 4.69
N GLY A 146 9.74 -0.12 4.51
CA GLY A 146 10.71 -0.95 5.25
C GLY A 146 11.99 -1.11 4.43
N ASP A 147 13.14 -1.07 5.08
CA ASP A 147 14.46 -1.13 4.43
C ASP A 147 15.20 -2.44 4.73
N ASN A 148 16.20 -2.74 3.89
CA ASN A 148 17.19 -3.78 4.12
C ASN A 148 18.58 -3.24 3.76
N THR A 149 19.23 -2.63 4.75
CA THR A 149 20.50 -1.92 4.56
C THR A 149 21.67 -2.85 4.25
N HIS A 150 21.54 -4.15 4.49
CA HIS A 150 22.56 -5.16 4.25
C HIS A 150 22.50 -5.79 2.85
N SER A 151 21.50 -5.40 2.06
CA SER A 151 21.27 -5.92 0.71
C SER A 151 21.84 -5.03 -0.39
N GLY A 152 21.86 -5.58 -1.61
CA GLY A 152 22.26 -4.87 -2.82
C GLY A 152 21.16 -4.01 -3.45
N ARG A 153 20.17 -3.52 -2.67
CA ARG A 153 19.14 -2.61 -3.17
C ARG A 153 19.76 -1.35 -3.79
N ILE A 154 19.14 -0.83 -4.85
CA ILE A 154 19.63 0.39 -5.49
C ILE A 154 19.19 1.66 -4.78
N SER A 155 18.01 1.64 -4.15
CA SER A 155 17.44 2.78 -3.44
C SER A 155 16.50 2.33 -2.32
N PHE A 156 16.29 3.20 -1.34
CA PHE A 156 15.23 3.12 -0.34
C PHE A 156 14.32 4.33 -0.47
N VAL A 157 13.01 4.08 -0.54
CA VAL A 157 11.98 5.12 -0.50
C VAL A 157 11.20 4.98 0.80
N GLY A 158 11.19 6.02 1.61
CA GLY A 158 10.55 5.97 2.92
C GLY A 158 10.13 7.33 3.43
N VAL A 159 9.96 7.44 4.74
CA VAL A 159 9.59 8.66 5.45
C VAL A 159 10.70 9.10 6.41
N GLY A 160 10.73 10.36 6.75
CA GLY A 160 11.72 10.90 7.69
C GLY A 160 11.40 10.51 9.14
N SER A 161 11.70 9.29 9.56
CA SER A 161 11.41 8.74 10.89
C SER A 161 11.85 9.66 12.04
N TYR A 162 13.00 10.30 11.91
CA TYR A 162 13.47 11.28 12.89
C TYR A 162 12.54 12.50 12.99
N ASN A 163 12.07 13.04 11.85
CA ASN A 163 11.15 14.18 11.82
C ASN A 163 9.79 13.80 12.38
N ILE A 164 9.29 12.61 12.07
CA ILE A 164 8.05 12.07 12.65
C ILE A 164 8.16 11.97 14.17
N GLY A 165 9.25 11.40 14.69
CA GLY A 165 9.48 11.30 16.13
C GLY A 165 9.54 12.65 16.82
N ARG A 166 10.20 13.64 16.21
CA ARG A 166 10.22 15.02 16.71
C ARG A 166 8.81 15.63 16.74
N GLU A 167 8.02 15.38 15.72
CA GLU A 167 6.66 15.91 15.65
C GLU A 167 5.76 15.29 16.73
N TYR A 168 5.82 13.98 16.93
CA TYR A 168 5.13 13.35 18.06
C TYR A 168 5.60 13.92 19.41
N GLY A 169 6.90 14.16 19.58
CA GLY A 169 7.43 14.79 20.80
C GLY A 169 6.82 16.16 21.06
N ARG A 170 6.69 17.00 20.04
CA ARG A 170 6.04 18.31 20.12
C ARG A 170 4.56 18.19 20.48
N GLN A 171 3.84 17.23 19.87
CA GLN A 171 2.43 17.04 20.17
C GLN A 171 2.21 16.53 21.60
N VAL A 172 3.00 15.56 22.08
CA VAL A 172 2.97 15.13 23.48
C VAL A 172 3.22 16.32 24.42
N PHE A 173 4.22 17.16 24.12
CA PHE A 173 4.48 18.35 24.93
C PHE A 173 3.32 19.36 24.94
N ASN A 174 2.64 19.53 23.79
CA ASN A 174 1.44 20.37 23.72
C ASN A 174 0.31 19.81 24.59
N ILE A 175 0.07 18.51 24.53
CA ILE A 175 -0.93 17.82 25.37
C ILE A 175 -0.59 18.00 26.87
N ILE A 176 0.68 17.84 27.24
CA ILE A 176 1.14 18.10 28.62
C ILE A 176 0.81 19.54 29.04
N LYS A 177 1.07 20.53 28.18
CA LYS A 177 0.77 21.94 28.46
C LYS A 177 -0.72 22.21 28.60
N GLU A 178 -1.53 21.61 27.74
CA GLU A 178 -3.00 21.76 27.78
C GLU A 178 -3.58 21.19 29.07
N LYS A 179 -3.24 19.96 29.43
CA LYS A 179 -3.65 19.33 30.70
C LYS A 179 -3.19 20.14 31.90
N ARG A 180 -1.98 20.69 31.90
CA ARG A 180 -1.50 21.58 32.96
C ARG A 180 -2.36 22.85 33.12
N ARG A 181 -2.76 23.47 31.99
CA ARG A 181 -3.62 24.68 32.06
C ARG A 181 -5.00 24.36 32.63
N GLU A 182 -5.50 23.16 32.39
CA GLU A 182 -6.77 22.71 32.97
C GLU A 182 -6.63 22.44 34.47
N ASP A 183 -5.56 21.75 34.92
CA ASP A 183 -5.26 21.48 36.32
C ASP A 183 -5.06 22.76 37.15
N PHE A 184 -4.50 23.82 36.55
CA PHE A 184 -4.36 25.13 37.23
C PHE A 184 -5.70 25.79 37.58
N LYS A 185 -6.79 25.38 36.94
CA LYS A 185 -8.15 25.87 37.25
C LYS A 185 -8.76 25.15 38.48
N ASP A 186 -8.18 24.00 38.89
CA ASP A 186 -8.64 23.17 39.99
C ASP A 186 -7.50 22.93 40.99
N SER A 187 -7.59 23.60 42.16
CA SER A 187 -6.55 23.55 43.19
C SER A 187 -6.37 22.21 43.89
N GLU A 188 -7.34 21.28 43.79
CA GLU A 188 -7.21 19.90 44.30
C GLU A 188 -6.45 19.00 43.33
N LYS A 189 -6.71 19.12 42.03
CA LYS A 189 -5.98 18.38 40.96
C LYS A 189 -4.52 18.75 40.93
N MET A 190 -4.18 20.04 41.22
CA MET A 190 -2.81 20.52 41.27
C MET A 190 -1.94 19.85 42.36
N LYS A 191 -2.57 19.34 43.43
CA LYS A 191 -1.85 18.69 44.55
C LYS A 191 -1.62 17.17 44.29
N GLN A 192 -2.30 16.56 43.36
CA GLN A 192 -2.24 15.10 43.06
C GLN A 192 -1.54 14.82 41.71
N ARG A 193 -0.66 15.66 41.28
CA ARG A 193 0.02 15.62 39.98
C ARG A 193 0.73 14.29 39.78
N LYS A 194 0.18 13.44 38.90
CA LYS A 194 0.85 12.24 38.38
C LYS A 194 1.62 12.56 37.11
N SER A 195 2.70 11.84 36.85
CA SER A 195 3.36 11.84 35.54
C SER A 195 2.34 11.36 34.48
N MET A 196 2.42 11.96 33.29
CA MET A 196 1.61 11.54 32.15
C MET A 196 2.15 10.22 31.60
N GLU A 197 1.29 9.24 31.36
CA GLU A 197 1.65 7.96 30.77
C GLU A 197 1.48 8.03 29.26
N VAL A 198 2.60 7.90 28.54
CA VAL A 198 2.65 7.87 27.07
C VAL A 198 2.98 6.45 26.62
N THR A 199 2.13 5.87 25.83
CA THR A 199 2.33 4.52 25.27
C THR A 199 2.56 4.60 23.78
N VAL A 200 3.67 4.05 23.30
CA VAL A 200 3.98 3.91 21.87
C VAL A 200 3.67 2.48 21.44
N LEU A 201 2.80 2.32 20.46
CA LEU A 201 2.46 1.03 19.88
C LEU A 201 3.43 0.70 18.77
N VAL A 202 4.17 -0.39 18.92
CA VAL A 202 5.15 -0.86 17.92
C VAL A 202 4.70 -2.18 17.30
N ASN A 203 4.95 -2.36 16.02
CA ASN A 203 4.69 -3.61 15.33
C ASN A 203 5.75 -4.65 15.71
N THR A 204 5.31 -5.82 16.21
CA THR A 204 6.23 -6.92 16.57
C THR A 204 6.84 -7.63 15.37
N ASP A 205 6.13 -7.64 14.24
CA ASP A 205 6.54 -8.39 13.05
C ASP A 205 7.54 -7.60 12.19
N ALA A 206 7.61 -6.28 12.37
CA ALA A 206 8.58 -5.42 11.70
C ALA A 206 9.83 -5.26 12.58
N GLN A 207 10.92 -5.91 12.22
CA GLN A 207 12.26 -5.49 12.63
C GLN A 207 12.57 -4.18 11.89
N ASP A 208 11.85 -3.11 12.25
CA ASP A 208 11.93 -1.83 11.58
C ASP A 208 12.80 -0.87 12.41
N SER A 209 13.97 -0.55 11.91
CA SER A 209 14.85 0.47 12.48
C SER A 209 14.17 1.84 12.55
N GLY A 210 13.21 2.13 11.67
CA GLY A 210 12.43 3.35 11.63
C GLY A 210 11.65 3.61 12.93
N GLN A 211 11.01 2.59 13.51
CA GLN A 211 10.27 2.71 14.77
C GLN A 211 11.20 3.11 15.94
N ASN A 212 12.39 2.54 16.00
CA ASN A 212 13.38 2.88 17.02
C ASN A 212 13.88 4.33 16.88
N ILE A 213 14.04 4.82 15.65
CA ILE A 213 14.40 6.21 15.35
C ILE A 213 13.29 7.16 15.79
N ILE A 214 12.02 6.83 15.51
CA ILE A 214 10.85 7.61 15.94
C ILE A 214 10.84 7.74 17.47
N ILE A 215 10.99 6.63 18.19
CA ILE A 215 10.97 6.60 19.67
C ILE A 215 12.13 7.42 20.23
N SER A 216 13.33 7.28 19.69
CA SER A 216 14.51 8.02 20.13
C SER A 216 14.35 9.53 19.89
N ALA A 217 13.85 9.94 18.73
CA ALA A 217 13.61 11.35 18.41
C ALA A 217 12.47 11.96 19.24
N LEU A 218 11.43 11.19 19.56
CA LEU A 218 10.38 11.57 20.49
C LEU A 218 10.97 11.88 21.88
N GLN A 219 11.78 10.98 22.44
CA GLN A 219 12.42 11.15 23.75
C GLN A 219 13.37 12.34 23.77
N GLU A 220 14.18 12.50 22.72
CA GLU A 220 15.09 13.65 22.55
C GLU A 220 14.32 14.96 22.54
N THR A 221 13.23 15.03 21.76
CA THR A 221 12.42 16.26 21.65
C THR A 221 11.79 16.65 22.97
N LEU A 222 11.21 15.70 23.70
CA LEU A 222 10.66 15.96 25.03
C LEU A 222 11.73 16.45 26.01
N SER A 223 12.93 15.92 25.93
CA SER A 223 14.07 16.37 26.77
C SER A 223 14.51 17.80 26.40
N GLN A 224 14.53 18.15 25.11
CA GLN A 224 14.91 19.49 24.62
C GLN A 224 13.87 20.56 24.99
N GLU A 225 12.58 20.21 24.99
CA GLU A 225 11.49 21.13 25.40
C GLU A 225 11.42 21.36 26.92
N ASN A 226 12.42 20.90 27.66
CA ASN A 226 12.50 20.96 29.13
C ASN A 226 11.34 20.25 29.85
N ALA A 227 10.74 19.29 29.24
CA ALA A 227 9.86 18.37 29.93
C ALA A 227 10.69 17.49 30.85
N THR A 228 10.46 17.59 32.17
CA THR A 228 11.22 16.80 33.14
C THR A 228 10.72 15.34 33.15
N ASN A 229 11.61 14.37 33.41
CA ASN A 229 11.24 12.95 33.56
C ASN A 229 10.19 12.70 34.66
N SER A 230 9.89 13.67 35.50
CA SER A 230 8.81 13.63 36.48
C SER A 230 7.45 13.99 35.88
N GLU A 231 7.38 14.45 34.64
CA GLU A 231 6.17 14.94 34.00
C GLU A 231 5.57 13.93 33.03
N PHE A 232 6.35 13.00 32.53
CA PHE A 232 5.91 11.93 31.63
C PHE A 232 6.69 10.64 31.85
N ASN A 233 6.06 9.53 31.48
CA ASN A 233 6.66 8.20 31.43
C ASN A 233 6.32 7.57 30.08
N ILE A 234 7.34 7.15 29.30
CA ILE A 234 7.13 6.51 28.00
C ILE A 234 7.26 5.00 28.16
N SER A 235 6.22 4.29 27.73
CA SER A 235 6.22 2.85 27.61
C SER A 235 6.05 2.44 26.15
N VAL A 236 6.67 1.33 25.79
CA VAL A 236 6.55 0.75 24.44
C VAL A 236 5.76 -0.55 24.56
N VAL A 237 4.67 -0.67 23.80
CA VAL A 237 3.82 -1.85 23.80
C VAL A 237 3.86 -2.50 22.43
N PRO A 238 4.34 -3.75 22.36
CA PRO A 238 4.33 -4.50 21.12
C PRO A 238 2.89 -4.92 20.76
N VAL A 239 2.52 -4.74 19.49
CA VAL A 239 1.23 -5.10 18.92
C VAL A 239 1.44 -6.13 17.81
N ASP A 240 0.68 -7.22 17.84
CA ASP A 240 0.67 -8.23 16.78
C ASP A 240 -0.19 -7.73 15.61
N ASN A 241 0.46 -7.30 14.52
CA ASN A 241 -0.19 -6.72 13.34
C ASN A 241 -0.54 -7.75 12.25
N LYS A 242 -0.56 -9.05 12.55
CA LYS A 242 -0.90 -10.09 11.56
C LYS A 242 -2.30 -9.94 10.96
N ASN A 243 -3.24 -9.41 11.72
CA ASN A 243 -4.59 -9.14 11.28
C ASN A 243 -5.28 -8.17 12.24
N ALA A 244 -6.40 -7.56 11.80
CA ALA A 244 -7.13 -6.57 12.60
C ALA A 244 -7.58 -7.12 13.98
N PHE A 245 -7.99 -8.39 14.07
CA PHE A 245 -8.43 -8.98 15.31
C PHE A 245 -7.31 -9.06 16.36
N SER A 246 -6.08 -9.45 15.95
CA SER A 246 -4.92 -9.50 16.84
C SER A 246 -4.55 -8.10 17.36
N VAL A 247 -4.67 -7.07 16.50
CA VAL A 247 -4.44 -5.67 16.87
C VAL A 247 -5.49 -5.19 17.87
N GLU A 248 -6.78 -5.43 17.59
CA GLU A 248 -7.88 -5.07 18.50
C GLU A 248 -7.72 -5.72 19.87
N GLU A 249 -7.34 -7.01 19.93
CA GLU A 249 -7.11 -7.72 21.18
C GLU A 249 -5.94 -7.10 21.95
N SER A 250 -4.81 -6.87 21.29
CA SER A 250 -3.62 -6.25 21.91
C SER A 250 -3.91 -4.86 22.48
N ILE A 251 -4.65 -4.03 21.74
CA ILE A 251 -4.99 -2.68 22.17
C ILE A 251 -6.05 -2.70 23.27
N ARG A 252 -7.05 -3.57 23.18
CA ARG A 252 -8.07 -3.72 24.23
C ARG A 252 -7.45 -4.08 25.57
N ASP A 253 -6.43 -4.92 25.59
CA ASP A 253 -5.72 -5.29 26.81
C ASP A 253 -5.10 -4.10 27.52
N ILE A 254 -4.69 -3.04 26.80
CA ILE A 254 -4.19 -1.79 27.37
C ILE A 254 -5.27 -1.12 28.23
N PHE A 255 -6.54 -1.13 27.78
CA PHE A 255 -7.65 -0.52 28.48
C PHE A 255 -8.22 -1.38 29.62
N LEU A 256 -7.90 -2.67 29.65
CA LEU A 256 -8.27 -3.58 30.75
C LEU A 256 -7.28 -3.53 31.90
N ASN A 257 -6.11 -2.91 31.71
CA ASN A 257 -5.13 -2.75 32.77
C ASN A 257 -5.57 -1.69 33.79
N GLU A 258 -5.02 -1.77 35.02
CA GLU A 258 -5.29 -0.79 36.10
C GLU A 258 -4.84 0.63 35.74
N LYS A 259 -3.87 0.77 34.84
CA LYS A 259 -3.29 2.05 34.44
C LYS A 259 -3.46 2.27 32.95
N ILE A 260 -4.50 3.00 32.58
CA ILE A 260 -4.75 3.41 31.20
C ILE A 260 -3.80 4.57 30.85
N PRO A 261 -3.17 4.58 29.65
CA PRO A 261 -2.28 5.67 29.24
C PRO A 261 -3.06 6.98 28.99
N ASP A 262 -2.40 8.12 29.20
CA ASP A 262 -2.93 9.44 28.86
C ASP A 262 -2.77 9.76 27.36
N VAL A 263 -1.70 9.23 26.74
CA VAL A 263 -1.40 9.39 25.32
C VAL A 263 -1.05 8.04 24.72
N ILE A 264 -1.67 7.72 23.60
CA ILE A 264 -1.32 6.57 22.75
C ILE A 264 -0.75 7.11 21.44
N ILE A 265 0.46 6.65 21.07
CA ILE A 265 1.10 6.96 19.79
C ILE A 265 1.06 5.72 18.93
N CYS A 266 0.45 5.83 17.77
CA CYS A 266 0.33 4.75 16.77
C CYS A 266 1.31 5.00 15.64
N LEU A 267 2.01 3.95 15.18
CA LEU A 267 3.02 4.04 14.13
C LEU A 267 2.57 3.42 12.80
N ASN A 268 1.29 3.07 12.68
CA ASN A 268 0.64 2.65 11.45
C ASN A 268 -0.86 2.94 11.49
N GLU A 269 -1.52 2.82 10.33
CA GLU A 269 -2.94 3.07 10.16
C GLU A 269 -3.82 2.14 11.01
N LEU A 270 -3.58 0.82 10.94
CA LEU A 270 -4.39 -0.18 11.63
C LEU A 270 -4.38 0.02 13.13
N ASN A 271 -3.22 0.30 13.73
CA ASN A 271 -3.10 0.62 15.16
C ASN A 271 -3.86 1.91 15.50
N THR A 272 -3.86 2.91 14.60
CA THR A 272 -4.60 4.16 14.80
C THR A 272 -6.10 3.92 14.84
N VAL A 273 -6.61 3.17 13.87
CA VAL A 273 -8.05 2.83 13.77
C VAL A 273 -8.49 2.02 15.00
N CYS A 274 -7.78 0.96 15.36
CA CYS A 274 -8.12 0.15 16.52
C CYS A 274 -8.00 0.93 17.84
N ALA A 275 -7.01 1.84 17.96
CA ALA A 275 -6.86 2.66 19.17
C ALA A 275 -8.02 3.64 19.36
N TYR A 276 -8.44 4.37 18.32
CA TYR A 276 -9.57 5.29 18.47
C TYR A 276 -10.89 4.56 18.69
N GLN A 277 -11.10 3.40 18.09
CA GLN A 277 -12.27 2.55 18.38
C GLN A 277 -12.28 2.11 19.84
N ALA A 278 -11.14 1.64 20.36
CA ALA A 278 -11.04 1.25 21.76
C ALA A 278 -11.31 2.43 22.71
N VAL A 279 -10.80 3.63 22.42
CA VAL A 279 -11.10 4.85 23.20
C VAL A 279 -12.61 5.14 23.25
N VAL A 280 -13.32 4.94 22.14
CA VAL A 280 -14.78 5.09 22.07
C VAL A 280 -15.48 4.00 22.90
N ASP A 281 -15.12 2.74 22.70
CA ASP A 281 -15.75 1.59 23.32
C ASP A 281 -15.60 1.59 24.87
N PHE A 282 -14.44 2.05 25.35
CA PHE A 282 -14.16 2.18 26.78
C PHE A 282 -14.59 3.53 27.37
N ASN A 283 -15.29 4.39 26.57
CA ASN A 283 -15.76 5.73 26.98
C ASN A 283 -14.63 6.61 27.53
N LYS A 284 -13.51 6.66 26.80
CA LYS A 284 -12.29 7.39 27.12
C LYS A 284 -11.99 8.57 26.21
N VAL A 285 -12.97 8.97 25.39
CA VAL A 285 -12.86 10.16 24.53
C VAL A 285 -12.64 11.40 25.39
N GLY A 286 -11.55 12.14 25.12
CA GLY A 286 -11.12 13.31 25.91
C GLY A 286 -10.23 12.96 27.12
N ASP A 287 -10.29 11.74 27.67
CA ASP A 287 -9.37 11.27 28.71
C ASP A 287 -8.02 10.82 28.12
N VAL A 288 -8.09 10.06 27.02
CA VAL A 288 -6.92 9.54 26.29
C VAL A 288 -6.75 10.29 24.99
N SER A 289 -5.56 10.84 24.76
CA SER A 289 -5.20 11.51 23.50
C SER A 289 -4.53 10.52 22.54
N ILE A 290 -4.99 10.42 21.30
CA ILE A 290 -4.39 9.57 20.28
C ILE A 290 -3.58 10.43 19.32
N LEU A 291 -2.33 10.06 19.12
CA LEU A 291 -1.48 10.53 18.04
C LEU A 291 -1.40 9.41 17.00
N GLY A 292 -2.07 9.62 15.87
CA GLY A 292 -2.25 8.65 14.82
C GLY A 292 -1.18 8.71 13.74
N TYR A 293 -1.30 7.80 12.80
CA TYR A 293 -0.46 7.68 11.62
C TYR A 293 -1.33 7.38 10.41
N TYR A 294 -1.05 8.04 9.29
CA TYR A 294 -1.83 8.05 8.06
C TYR A 294 -3.14 8.88 8.19
N ASP A 295 -3.74 9.19 7.06
CA ASP A 295 -4.88 10.10 6.90
C ASP A 295 -6.05 9.47 6.12
N SER A 296 -6.33 8.18 6.37
CA SER A 296 -7.54 7.57 5.83
C SER A 296 -8.79 8.34 6.29
N GLU A 297 -9.84 8.29 5.49
CA GLU A 297 -11.12 8.97 5.74
C GLU A 297 -11.62 8.77 7.18
N SER A 298 -11.50 7.55 7.69
CA SER A 298 -11.90 7.19 9.05
C SER A 298 -11.09 7.93 10.12
N ILE A 299 -9.78 8.12 9.92
CA ILE A 299 -8.89 8.82 10.85
C ILE A 299 -9.14 10.33 10.79
N VAL A 300 -9.26 10.91 9.58
CA VAL A 300 -9.59 12.33 9.39
C VAL A 300 -10.94 12.67 10.02
N SER A 301 -11.97 11.83 9.80
CA SER A 301 -13.27 11.95 10.45
C SER A 301 -13.18 11.84 11.98
N ALA A 302 -12.30 10.99 12.52
CA ALA A 302 -12.10 10.87 13.96
C ALA A 302 -11.41 12.09 14.57
N ILE A 303 -10.55 12.79 13.82
CA ILE A 303 -9.97 14.09 14.24
C ILE A 303 -11.04 15.17 14.28
N ASP A 304 -11.88 15.27 13.24
CA ASP A 304 -12.98 16.25 13.19
C ASP A 304 -13.96 16.08 14.37
N LYS A 305 -14.22 14.83 14.77
CA LYS A 305 -15.03 14.48 15.93
C LYS A 305 -14.32 14.65 17.28
N GLY A 306 -13.05 15.04 17.30
CA GLY A 306 -12.25 15.18 18.51
C GLY A 306 -11.90 13.87 19.23
N ILE A 307 -11.97 12.72 18.56
CA ILE A 307 -11.62 11.39 19.09
C ILE A 307 -10.10 11.18 18.97
N VAL A 308 -9.52 11.53 17.82
CA VAL A 308 -8.08 11.53 17.56
C VAL A 308 -7.55 12.96 17.73
N TYR A 309 -6.47 13.15 18.49
CA TYR A 309 -5.89 14.47 18.74
C TYR A 309 -5.19 15.02 17.51
N ALA A 310 -4.36 14.21 16.87
CA ALA A 310 -3.65 14.54 15.63
C ALA A 310 -3.18 13.24 14.93
N THR A 311 -2.89 13.35 13.64
CA THR A 311 -2.24 12.26 12.87
C THR A 311 -1.12 12.81 11.99
N ILE A 312 -0.16 11.94 11.65
CA ILE A 312 0.86 12.22 10.63
C ILE A 312 0.33 11.67 9.29
N SER A 313 0.03 12.58 8.36
CA SER A 313 -0.26 12.25 6.97
C SER A 313 1.05 12.09 6.20
N ILE A 314 1.11 11.12 5.30
CA ILE A 314 2.26 10.85 4.44
C ILE A 314 1.83 11.06 2.99
N ASP A 315 2.66 11.73 2.20
CA ASP A 315 2.45 11.80 0.75
C ASP A 315 2.76 10.43 0.10
N THR A 316 1.76 9.57 0.12
CA THR A 316 1.85 8.21 -0.44
C THR A 316 1.98 8.23 -1.95
N ALA A 317 1.39 9.20 -2.65
CA ALA A 317 1.54 9.36 -4.07
C ALA A 317 3.00 9.68 -4.44
N GLN A 318 3.64 10.59 -3.69
CA GLN A 318 5.06 10.91 -3.83
C GLN A 318 5.95 9.69 -3.55
N MET A 319 5.60 8.85 -2.55
CA MET A 319 6.33 7.60 -2.31
C MET A 319 6.30 6.68 -3.53
N GLY A 320 5.12 6.47 -4.11
CA GLY A 320 4.96 5.67 -5.31
C GLY A 320 5.74 6.23 -6.49
N GLN A 321 5.65 7.53 -6.71
CA GLN A 321 6.40 8.25 -7.75
C GLN A 321 7.91 8.07 -7.60
N TYR A 322 8.46 8.25 -6.39
CA TYR A 322 9.90 8.08 -6.13
C TYR A 322 10.40 6.65 -6.37
N CYS A 323 9.58 5.63 -6.14
CA CYS A 323 9.95 4.26 -6.46
C CYS A 323 10.15 4.06 -7.96
N VAL A 324 9.25 4.59 -8.78
CA VAL A 324 9.33 4.51 -10.24
C VAL A 324 10.50 5.35 -10.75
N GLU A 325 10.67 6.57 -10.23
CA GLU A 325 11.81 7.45 -10.54
C GLU A 325 13.14 6.75 -10.26
N ALA A 326 13.30 6.12 -9.09
CA ALA A 326 14.51 5.39 -8.74
C ALA A 326 14.86 4.25 -9.72
N LEU A 327 13.86 3.47 -10.14
CA LEU A 327 14.04 2.40 -11.13
C LEU A 327 14.36 2.97 -12.52
N SER A 328 13.65 4.02 -12.93
CA SER A 328 13.86 4.67 -14.23
C SER A 328 15.24 5.29 -14.35
N ASP A 329 15.65 6.07 -13.33
CA ASP A 329 16.99 6.64 -13.27
C ASP A 329 18.08 5.57 -13.37
N TYR A 330 17.89 4.46 -12.65
CA TYR A 330 18.84 3.36 -12.69
C TYR A 330 18.94 2.73 -14.08
N HIS A 331 17.82 2.57 -14.78
CA HIS A 331 17.83 2.05 -16.15
C HIS A 331 18.45 3.02 -17.16
N GLU A 332 18.24 4.32 -16.98
CA GLU A 332 18.75 5.33 -17.91
C GLU A 332 20.22 5.67 -17.65
N PHE A 333 20.61 5.84 -16.37
CA PHE A 333 21.92 6.36 -15.98
C PHE A 333 22.84 5.32 -15.34
N GLY A 334 22.34 4.12 -15.01
CA GLY A 334 23.06 3.09 -14.26
C GLY A 334 23.23 3.40 -12.77
N THR A 335 22.59 4.46 -12.26
CA THR A 335 22.64 4.90 -10.87
C THR A 335 21.40 5.72 -10.53
N THR A 336 21.04 5.75 -9.24
CA THR A 336 19.97 6.59 -8.69
C THR A 336 20.35 7.09 -7.29
N SER A 337 19.52 7.93 -6.69
CA SER A 337 19.67 8.33 -5.30
C SER A 337 19.52 7.12 -4.37
N GLN A 338 20.39 7.01 -3.36
CA GLN A 338 20.30 5.90 -2.38
C GLN A 338 19.07 6.01 -1.47
N TYR A 339 18.50 7.22 -1.31
CA TYR A 339 17.39 7.51 -0.42
C TYR A 339 16.48 8.56 -1.03
N PHE A 340 15.18 8.28 -1.01
CA PHE A 340 14.11 9.24 -1.25
C PHE A 340 13.24 9.32 -0.01
N THR A 341 12.86 10.52 0.38
CA THR A 341 12.05 10.76 1.58
C THR A 341 10.80 11.49 1.19
N ALA A 342 9.64 10.84 1.38
CA ALA A 342 8.35 11.46 1.15
C ALA A 342 8.01 12.50 2.20
N ASP A 343 7.26 13.51 1.80
CA ASP A 343 6.78 14.57 2.65
C ASP A 343 5.75 14.06 3.67
N VAL A 344 5.76 14.67 4.84
CA VAL A 344 4.79 14.38 5.90
C VAL A 344 4.12 15.67 6.38
N THR A 345 2.83 15.58 6.70
CA THR A 345 2.03 16.70 7.19
C THR A 345 1.33 16.29 8.49
N LEU A 346 1.32 17.19 9.49
CA LEU A 346 0.50 17.01 10.69
C LEU A 346 -0.93 17.47 10.42
N ILE A 347 -1.89 16.58 10.62
CA ILE A 347 -3.33 16.90 10.62
C ILE A 347 -3.84 16.91 12.06
N ASN A 348 -4.54 17.97 12.45
CA ASN A 348 -5.16 18.13 13.76
C ASN A 348 -6.45 18.94 13.64
N GLY A 349 -7.14 19.20 14.75
CA GLY A 349 -8.40 19.94 14.75
C GLY A 349 -8.34 21.37 14.16
N SER A 350 -7.14 21.95 13.96
CA SER A 350 -7.02 23.29 13.38
C SER A 350 -7.01 23.31 11.85
N ASN A 351 -6.64 22.19 11.19
CA ASN A 351 -6.51 22.09 9.73
C ASN A 351 -7.27 20.91 9.11
N VAL A 352 -7.93 20.07 9.90
CA VAL A 352 -8.67 18.87 9.43
C VAL A 352 -9.73 19.22 8.36
N ALA A 353 -10.35 20.39 8.46
CA ALA A 353 -11.36 20.83 7.49
C ALA A 353 -10.85 20.95 6.04
N ASP A 354 -9.54 21.14 5.85
CA ASP A 354 -8.95 21.22 4.52
C ASP A 354 -8.77 19.83 3.90
N PHE A 355 -8.63 18.81 4.72
CA PHE A 355 -8.49 17.41 4.29
C PHE A 355 -9.86 16.78 3.98
N LEU A 356 -10.90 17.06 4.77
CA LEU A 356 -12.28 16.62 4.49
C LEU A 356 -12.80 17.11 3.14
N LYS A 357 -12.41 18.32 2.70
CA LYS A 357 -12.82 18.87 1.40
C LYS A 357 -12.11 18.25 0.20
N LYS A 358 -10.91 17.70 0.38
CA LYS A 358 -10.20 17.01 -0.69
C LYS A 358 -10.89 15.70 -1.08
N GLU A 359 -11.42 14.99 -0.10
CA GLU A 359 -12.12 13.72 -0.30
C GLU A 359 -13.43 13.89 -1.09
N GLU A 360 -14.18 14.99 -0.87
CA GLU A 360 -15.41 15.30 -1.65
C GLU A 360 -15.15 15.63 -3.13
N ILE A 361 -13.91 15.90 -3.53
CA ILE A 361 -13.55 16.27 -4.92
C ILE A 361 -13.03 15.05 -5.69
N ASP A 362 -12.50 14.03 -4.98
CA ASP A 362 -11.91 12.81 -5.56
C ASP A 362 -12.95 11.65 -5.70
N GLU A 363 -14.21 11.82 -5.21
CA GLU A 363 -15.37 10.96 -5.50
C GLU A 363 -16.11 11.44 -6.80
#